data_200c43591965c82844d16ff9792fd70b
#
_entry.id   200c43591965c82844d16ff9792fd70b
#
_cell.length_a   1.000
_cell.length_b   1.000
_cell.length_c   1.000
_cell.angle_alpha   90.00
_cell.angle_beta   90.00
_cell.angle_gamma   90.00
#
_symmetry.space_group_name_H-M   'P 1'
#
loop_
_entity.id
_entity.type
_entity.pdbx_description
1 polymer ?
#
loop_
_entity_poly.entity_id
_entity_poly.type
_entity_poly.pdbx_seq_one_letter_code
_entity_poly.pdbx_strand_id
1 'polypeptide(L)'
;PHHTMAQKIKNIKLYKNDLPLNVTFKGSIAIDTETMGLNINNDRLCLVQISDKEGNSHIVQFIKDCYDAPNLRKILEDKNILKIFHYARFDIAVIKKNLGIMCESIYCTKIASKLARTFTDRHGLKDLCKDLLKIDINKQNQTSDWGHDSLTESQLEYAANDVIYLHEIKNKLDKIIKREGKEYLAQACFKFLPTRAEFDLLGWQEKDIFQHK
;
A
#
# COMPACT_ATOMS: atom_id res chain seq x y z
N PRO A 1 -15.13 11.72 -23.20
CA PRO A 1 -14.03 12.16 -22.35
C PRO A 1 -12.79 11.30 -22.59
N HIS A 2 -11.68 11.97 -22.80
CA HIS A 2 -10.43 11.28 -23.02
C HIS A 2 -9.79 10.95 -21.67
N HIS A 3 -9.44 9.68 -21.48
CA HIS A 3 -8.62 9.30 -20.35
C HIS A 3 -7.17 9.60 -20.68
N THR A 4 -6.49 10.24 -19.74
CA THR A 4 -5.05 10.45 -19.85
C THR A 4 -4.37 9.08 -19.79
N MET A 5 -3.39 8.86 -20.65
CA MET A 5 -2.56 7.66 -20.55
C MET A 5 -1.87 7.63 -19.19
N ALA A 6 -1.66 6.43 -18.66
CA ALA A 6 -0.96 6.25 -17.39
C ALA A 6 0.35 7.04 -17.38
N GLN A 7 0.60 7.79 -16.32
CA GLN A 7 1.81 8.56 -16.17
C GLN A 7 3.02 7.64 -16.23
N LYS A 8 4.01 8.02 -17.03
CA LYS A 8 5.24 7.26 -17.12
C LYS A 8 6.02 7.36 -15.81
N ILE A 9 6.40 6.22 -15.25
CA ILE A 9 7.22 6.16 -14.05
C ILE A 9 8.59 6.75 -14.37
N LYS A 10 9.05 7.72 -13.58
CA LYS A 10 10.31 8.39 -13.81
C LYS A 10 11.50 7.45 -13.62
N ASN A 11 11.45 6.63 -12.57
CA ASN A 11 12.60 5.85 -12.16
C ASN A 11 12.15 4.69 -11.28
N ILE A 12 12.61 3.48 -11.62
CA ILE A 12 12.37 2.29 -10.80
C ILE A 12 13.75 1.78 -10.36
N LYS A 13 13.94 1.68 -9.03
CA LYS A 13 15.15 1.11 -8.44
C LYS A 13 14.78 -0.16 -7.70
N LEU A 14 15.50 -1.25 -8.01
CA LEU A 14 15.31 -2.56 -7.39
C LEU A 14 16.45 -2.84 -6.43
N TYR A 15 16.11 -3.23 -5.21
CA TYR A 15 17.08 -3.58 -4.17
C TYR A 15 16.78 -4.98 -3.64
N LYS A 16 17.80 -5.68 -3.19
CA LYS A 16 17.66 -7.01 -2.59
C LYS A 16 17.65 -6.90 -1.06
N ASN A 17 16.59 -7.41 -0.44
CA ASN A 17 16.43 -7.65 1.00
C ASN A 17 16.37 -6.42 1.90
N ASP A 18 16.79 -5.25 1.46
CA ASP A 18 16.73 -4.01 2.25
C ASP A 18 16.93 -2.80 1.33
N LEU A 19 16.61 -1.62 1.86
CA LEU A 19 16.97 -0.36 1.23
C LEU A 19 18.41 0.01 1.58
N PRO A 20 19.14 0.69 0.67
CA PRO A 20 20.42 1.31 1.04
C PRO A 20 20.22 2.35 2.15
N LEU A 21 21.23 2.49 3.00
CA LEU A 21 21.19 3.44 4.12
C LEU A 21 21.01 4.90 3.65
N ASN A 22 21.49 5.24 2.46
CA ASN A 22 21.38 6.59 1.91
C ASN A 22 20.02 6.91 1.27
N VAL A 23 19.12 5.94 1.17
CA VAL A 23 17.75 6.19 0.70
C VAL A 23 16.91 6.66 1.89
N THR A 24 16.49 7.92 1.85
CA THR A 24 15.71 8.56 2.91
C THR A 24 14.46 9.20 2.34
N PHE A 25 13.44 9.33 3.18
CA PHE A 25 12.16 9.92 2.80
C PHE A 25 11.72 10.95 3.84
N LYS A 26 10.95 11.94 3.38
CA LYS A 26 10.36 12.96 4.25
C LYS A 26 8.87 13.09 3.97
N GLY A 27 8.10 13.37 5.00
CA GLY A 27 6.68 13.68 4.90
C GLY A 27 5.82 12.46 4.68
N SER A 28 5.69 12.01 3.45
CA SER A 28 4.84 10.86 3.13
C SER A 28 5.42 10.01 2.01
N ILE A 29 5.11 8.72 2.07
CA ILE A 29 5.45 7.74 1.05
C ILE A 29 4.23 6.87 0.76
N ALA A 30 4.12 6.41 -0.46
CA ALA A 30 3.12 5.43 -0.86
C ALA A 30 3.74 4.03 -0.82
N ILE A 31 3.00 3.06 -0.30
CA ILE A 31 3.51 1.70 -0.11
C ILE A 31 2.51 0.67 -0.62
N ASP A 32 3.02 -0.37 -1.25
CA ASP A 32 2.29 -1.59 -1.55
C ASP A 32 3.19 -2.79 -1.31
N THR A 33 2.61 -3.97 -1.32
CA THR A 33 3.34 -5.23 -1.17
C THR A 33 2.88 -6.21 -2.23
N GLU A 34 3.78 -7.13 -2.58
CA GLU A 34 3.43 -8.31 -3.36
C GLU A 34 3.83 -9.56 -2.57
N THR A 35 2.96 -10.56 -2.60
CA THR A 35 3.10 -11.79 -1.81
C THR A 35 2.91 -13.02 -2.70
N MET A 36 3.21 -14.19 -2.16
CA MET A 36 2.95 -15.45 -2.87
C MET A 36 1.45 -15.77 -2.98
N GLY A 37 0.61 -15.13 -2.18
CA GLY A 37 -0.84 -15.34 -2.18
C GLY A 37 -1.51 -14.47 -1.12
N LEU A 38 -2.78 -14.76 -0.83
CA LEU A 38 -3.61 -13.91 0.04
C LEU A 38 -3.67 -14.37 1.50
N ASN A 39 -3.06 -15.49 1.84
CA ASN A 39 -3.01 -15.98 3.22
C ASN A 39 -1.88 -15.28 3.97
N ILE A 40 -2.22 -14.32 4.83
CA ILE A 40 -1.25 -13.48 5.53
C ILE A 40 -0.32 -14.26 6.46
N ASN A 41 -0.75 -15.44 6.93
CA ASN A 41 0.06 -16.27 7.82
C ASN A 41 0.99 -17.25 7.08
N ASN A 42 0.64 -17.64 5.85
CA ASN A 42 1.35 -18.70 5.13
C ASN A 42 2.04 -18.21 3.86
N ASP A 43 1.50 -17.19 3.19
CA ASP A 43 2.04 -16.70 1.93
C ASP A 43 3.04 -15.57 2.18
N ARG A 44 4.31 -15.84 1.82
CA ARG A 44 5.40 -14.94 2.16
C ARG A 44 5.35 -13.60 1.42
N LEU A 45 5.92 -12.58 2.05
CA LEU A 45 6.19 -11.29 1.44
C LEU A 45 7.32 -11.42 0.42
N CYS A 46 7.09 -10.94 -0.79
CA CYS A 46 8.05 -10.97 -1.89
C CYS A 46 8.62 -9.60 -2.22
N LEU A 47 7.76 -8.57 -2.28
CA LEU A 47 8.16 -7.20 -2.59
C LEU A 47 7.54 -6.22 -1.61
N VAL A 48 8.27 -5.14 -1.32
CA VAL A 48 7.72 -3.89 -0.78
C VAL A 48 8.04 -2.79 -1.77
N GLN A 49 7.00 -2.15 -2.33
CA GLN A 49 7.14 -1.02 -3.24
C GLN A 49 6.94 0.29 -2.47
N ILE A 50 7.80 1.26 -2.72
CA ILE A 50 7.70 2.58 -2.12
C ILE A 50 7.78 3.63 -3.22
N SER A 51 6.85 4.58 -3.24
CA SER A 51 6.92 5.75 -4.12
C SER A 51 7.02 7.03 -3.31
N ASP A 52 7.89 7.93 -3.75
CA ASP A 52 7.92 9.29 -3.26
C ASP A 52 6.89 10.16 -4.02
N LYS A 53 6.83 11.44 -3.69
CA LYS A 53 5.89 12.37 -4.35
C LYS A 53 6.28 12.70 -5.79
N GLU A 54 7.55 12.50 -6.15
CA GLU A 54 8.09 12.86 -7.45
C GLU A 54 7.93 11.76 -8.50
N GLY A 55 7.40 10.60 -8.13
CA GLY A 55 7.17 9.49 -9.06
C GLY A 55 8.33 8.51 -9.14
N ASN A 56 9.32 8.61 -8.27
CA ASN A 56 10.37 7.60 -8.14
C ASN A 56 9.82 6.41 -7.36
N SER A 57 10.15 5.20 -7.81
CA SER A 57 9.74 3.96 -7.15
C SER A 57 10.95 3.18 -6.68
N HIS A 58 10.89 2.78 -5.43
CA HIS A 58 11.91 1.93 -4.80
C HIS A 58 11.25 0.61 -4.47
N ILE A 59 11.80 -0.48 -5.01
CA ILE A 59 11.24 -1.81 -4.81
C ILE A 59 12.27 -2.65 -4.07
N VAL A 60 11.88 -3.16 -2.89
CA VAL A 60 12.70 -4.10 -2.14
C VAL A 60 12.19 -5.50 -2.43
N GLN A 61 13.03 -6.32 -3.03
CA GLN A 61 12.76 -7.73 -3.32
C GLN A 61 13.39 -8.60 -2.24
N PHE A 62 12.57 -9.45 -1.61
CA PHE A 62 13.04 -10.34 -0.55
C PHE A 62 13.34 -11.73 -1.09
N ILE A 63 14.53 -12.22 -0.79
CA ILE A 63 14.86 -13.63 -0.92
C ILE A 63 14.19 -14.35 0.25
N LYS A 64 13.68 -15.56 0.00
CA LYS A 64 13.04 -16.38 1.03
C LYS A 64 13.90 -16.45 2.29
N ASP A 65 13.27 -16.22 3.44
CA ASP A 65 13.90 -16.24 4.78
C ASP A 65 14.91 -15.12 5.06
N CYS A 66 14.99 -14.09 4.21
CA CYS A 66 15.89 -12.94 4.38
C CYS A 66 15.10 -11.66 4.70
N TYR A 67 14.57 -11.57 5.91
CA TYR A 67 13.67 -10.48 6.32
C TYR A 67 14.24 -9.54 7.38
N ASP A 68 15.56 -9.45 7.51
CA ASP A 68 16.14 -8.54 8.50
C ASP A 68 15.84 -7.07 8.18
N ALA A 69 16.14 -6.63 6.99
CA ALA A 69 15.77 -5.33 6.40
C ALA A 69 15.80 -4.14 7.40
N PRO A 70 16.93 -3.87 8.07
CA PRO A 70 16.95 -2.86 9.13
C PRO A 70 16.62 -1.45 8.65
N ASN A 71 17.05 -1.06 7.46
CA ASN A 71 16.79 0.28 6.93
C ASN A 71 15.32 0.45 6.54
N LEU A 72 14.74 -0.55 5.88
CA LEU A 72 13.32 -0.55 5.53
C LEU A 72 12.44 -0.53 6.79
N ARG A 73 12.74 -1.39 7.77
CA ARG A 73 11.98 -1.43 9.04
C ARG A 73 11.97 -0.07 9.73
N LYS A 74 13.11 0.61 9.76
CA LYS A 74 13.25 1.92 10.38
C LYS A 74 12.32 2.95 9.74
N ILE A 75 12.20 2.94 8.42
CA ILE A 75 11.30 3.84 7.68
C ILE A 75 9.84 3.50 7.97
N LEU A 76 9.48 2.21 7.98
CA LEU A 76 8.11 1.77 8.21
C LEU A 76 7.62 2.05 9.63
N GLU A 77 8.52 2.06 10.61
CA GLU A 77 8.22 2.37 12.01
C GLU A 77 8.22 3.86 12.31
N ASP A 78 8.76 4.69 11.43
CA ASP A 78 8.93 6.12 11.69
C ASP A 78 7.58 6.84 11.69
N LYS A 79 7.17 7.33 12.86
CA LYS A 79 5.90 8.04 13.05
C LYS A 79 5.82 9.37 12.29
N ASN A 80 6.96 9.93 11.92
CA ASN A 80 7.05 11.21 11.22
C ASN A 80 6.91 11.05 9.70
N ILE A 81 6.88 9.83 9.19
CA ILE A 81 6.65 9.53 7.79
C ILE A 81 5.26 8.89 7.65
N LEU A 82 4.35 9.57 6.96
CA LEU A 82 3.03 9.01 6.68
C LEU A 82 3.15 7.95 5.58
N LYS A 83 2.58 6.76 5.81
CA LYS A 83 2.55 5.66 4.84
C LYS A 83 1.15 5.57 4.24
N ILE A 84 1.06 5.78 2.94
CA ILE A 84 -0.18 5.74 2.18
C ILE A 84 -0.28 4.39 1.49
N PHE A 85 -1.32 3.63 1.84
CA PHE A 85 -1.60 2.32 1.25
C PHE A 85 -2.96 2.34 0.55
N HIS A 86 -3.13 1.44 -0.39
CA HIS A 86 -4.46 1.04 -0.82
C HIS A 86 -4.77 -0.35 -0.27
N TYR A 87 -5.75 -0.46 0.61
CA TYR A 87 -6.07 -1.65 1.39
C TYR A 87 -4.97 -1.97 2.43
N ALA A 88 -4.66 -0.99 3.24
CA ALA A 88 -3.59 -1.05 4.24
C ALA A 88 -3.70 -2.25 5.19
N ARG A 89 -4.91 -2.67 5.54
CA ARG A 89 -5.17 -3.82 6.42
C ARG A 89 -4.37 -5.05 6.01
N PHE A 90 -4.33 -5.37 4.71
CA PHE A 90 -3.57 -6.49 4.20
C PHE A 90 -2.06 -6.25 4.30
N ASP A 91 -1.60 -5.12 3.78
CA ASP A 91 -0.16 -4.85 3.67
C ASP A 91 0.52 -4.77 5.04
N ILE A 92 -0.10 -4.09 6.00
CA ILE A 92 0.51 -3.95 7.33
C ILE A 92 0.53 -5.28 8.10
N ALA A 93 -0.45 -6.16 7.88
CA ALA A 93 -0.45 -7.50 8.45
C ALA A 93 0.69 -8.35 7.85
N VAL A 94 0.85 -8.33 6.53
CA VAL A 94 1.93 -9.03 5.83
C VAL A 94 3.30 -8.52 6.29
N ILE A 95 3.47 -7.21 6.41
CA ILE A 95 4.70 -6.60 6.89
C ILE A 95 4.98 -7.06 8.33
N LYS A 96 3.99 -7.02 9.21
CA LYS A 96 4.15 -7.48 10.59
C LYS A 96 4.58 -8.94 10.65
N LYS A 97 3.93 -9.79 9.88
CA LYS A 97 4.23 -11.24 9.86
C LYS A 97 5.66 -11.52 9.41
N ASN A 98 6.14 -10.85 8.37
CA ASN A 98 7.43 -11.14 7.75
C ASN A 98 8.58 -10.31 8.33
N LEU A 99 8.36 -9.02 8.57
CA LEU A 99 9.41 -8.12 9.06
C LEU A 99 9.39 -7.92 10.57
N GLY A 100 8.34 -8.37 11.25
CA GLY A 100 8.26 -8.32 12.71
C GLY A 100 7.95 -6.96 13.31
N ILE A 101 7.55 -5.98 12.50
CA ILE A 101 7.22 -4.63 12.99
C ILE A 101 5.83 -4.22 12.52
N MET A 102 5.18 -3.35 13.31
CA MET A 102 3.94 -2.72 12.89
C MET A 102 4.22 -1.35 12.29
N CYS A 103 3.65 -1.09 11.10
CA CYS A 103 3.71 0.22 10.48
C CYS A 103 2.98 1.24 11.36
N GLU A 104 3.55 2.42 11.46
CA GLU A 104 2.99 3.54 12.22
C GLU A 104 2.71 4.70 11.26
N SER A 105 1.72 5.53 11.59
CA SER A 105 1.33 6.68 10.77
C SER A 105 0.81 6.25 9.39
N ILE A 106 -0.42 5.73 9.38
CA ILE A 106 -1.02 5.05 8.22
C ILE A 106 -2.16 5.89 7.65
N TYR A 107 -2.24 5.93 6.33
CA TYR A 107 -3.40 6.40 5.58
C TYR A 107 -3.83 5.28 4.62
N CYS A 108 -5.12 4.97 4.58
CA CYS A 108 -5.66 3.95 3.66
C CYS A 108 -6.61 4.59 2.66
N THR A 109 -6.23 4.61 1.39
CA THR A 109 -7.05 5.19 0.33
C THR A 109 -8.35 4.43 0.10
N LYS A 110 -8.39 3.13 0.36
CA LYS A 110 -9.62 2.35 0.24
C LYS A 110 -10.64 2.76 1.30
N ILE A 111 -10.23 2.93 2.55
CA ILE A 111 -11.10 3.42 3.62
C ILE A 111 -11.54 4.85 3.31
N ALA A 112 -10.61 5.71 2.92
CA ALA A 112 -10.91 7.09 2.54
C ALA A 112 -11.94 7.13 1.40
N SER A 113 -11.78 6.27 0.40
CA SER A 113 -12.75 6.16 -0.70
C SER A 113 -14.15 5.76 -0.22
N LYS A 114 -14.23 4.80 0.69
CA LYS A 114 -15.52 4.36 1.24
C LYS A 114 -16.23 5.48 2.01
N LEU A 115 -15.47 6.28 2.75
CA LEU A 115 -16.02 7.43 3.48
C LEU A 115 -16.44 8.57 2.56
N ALA A 116 -15.66 8.82 1.51
CA ALA A 116 -15.85 9.95 0.60
C ALA A 116 -16.84 9.65 -0.52
N ARG A 117 -16.80 8.44 -1.08
CA ARG A 117 -17.52 8.05 -2.30
C ARG A 117 -18.64 7.08 -1.96
N THR A 118 -19.65 7.58 -1.26
CA THR A 118 -20.77 6.77 -0.74
C THR A 118 -21.77 6.35 -1.80
N PHE A 119 -21.65 6.88 -3.01
CA PHE A 119 -22.56 6.62 -4.14
C PHE A 119 -22.22 5.33 -4.92
N THR A 120 -21.12 4.65 -4.58
CA THR A 120 -20.60 3.50 -5.32
C THR A 120 -20.01 2.46 -4.38
N ASP A 121 -19.97 1.21 -4.83
CA ASP A 121 -19.25 0.12 -4.16
C ASP A 121 -17.86 -0.12 -4.78
N ARG A 122 -17.46 0.70 -5.77
CA ARG A 122 -16.20 0.54 -6.51
C ARG A 122 -15.09 1.36 -5.87
N HIS A 123 -14.33 0.72 -5.00
CA HIS A 123 -13.24 1.34 -4.24
C HIS A 123 -11.87 0.73 -4.53
N GLY A 124 -11.76 -0.06 -5.59
CA GLY A 124 -10.47 -0.62 -6.02
C GLY A 124 -9.54 0.45 -6.58
N LEU A 125 -8.24 0.18 -6.58
CA LEU A 125 -7.25 1.14 -7.07
C LEU A 125 -7.51 1.54 -8.53
N LYS A 126 -7.87 0.58 -9.37
CA LYS A 126 -8.19 0.84 -10.78
C LYS A 126 -9.38 1.80 -10.90
N ASP A 127 -10.41 1.61 -10.08
CA ASP A 127 -11.59 2.48 -10.07
C ASP A 127 -11.22 3.90 -9.61
N LEU A 128 -10.39 4.03 -8.58
CA LEU A 128 -9.96 5.34 -8.08
C LEU A 128 -9.11 6.08 -9.11
N CYS A 129 -8.20 5.39 -9.77
CA CYS A 129 -7.38 5.99 -10.82
C CYS A 129 -8.27 6.49 -11.97
N LYS A 130 -9.23 5.68 -12.40
CA LYS A 130 -10.14 6.03 -13.48
C LYS A 130 -11.03 7.22 -13.10
N ASP A 131 -11.68 7.14 -11.94
CA ASP A 131 -12.70 8.13 -11.55
C ASP A 131 -12.07 9.44 -11.09
N LEU A 132 -10.99 9.39 -10.33
CA LEU A 132 -10.38 10.58 -9.72
C LEU A 132 -9.28 11.21 -10.58
N LEU A 133 -8.51 10.40 -11.29
CA LEU A 133 -7.34 10.86 -12.05
C LEU A 133 -7.50 10.77 -13.55
N LYS A 134 -8.54 10.10 -14.04
CA LYS A 134 -8.78 9.84 -15.47
C LYS A 134 -7.64 9.03 -16.10
N ILE A 135 -7.12 8.07 -15.37
CA ILE A 135 -6.00 7.21 -15.75
C ILE A 135 -6.49 5.76 -15.74
N ASP A 136 -6.18 5.02 -16.80
CA ASP A 136 -6.41 3.58 -16.87
C ASP A 136 -5.12 2.84 -16.50
N ILE A 137 -5.17 1.94 -15.51
CA ILE A 137 -4.03 1.13 -15.13
C ILE A 137 -4.21 -0.32 -15.57
N ASN A 138 -3.10 -0.97 -15.94
CA ASN A 138 -3.07 -2.35 -16.38
C ASN A 138 -2.89 -3.28 -15.17
N LYS A 139 -3.75 -4.29 -15.03
CA LYS A 139 -3.66 -5.29 -13.95
C LYS A 139 -3.15 -6.66 -14.44
N GLN A 140 -2.52 -6.72 -15.59
CA GLN A 140 -2.10 -7.96 -16.23
C GLN A 140 -1.20 -8.84 -15.35
N ASN A 141 -0.33 -8.24 -14.55
CA ASN A 141 0.63 -8.97 -13.71
C ASN A 141 0.17 -9.13 -12.24
N GLN A 142 -1.09 -8.86 -11.92
CA GLN A 142 -1.59 -8.90 -10.54
C GLN A 142 -1.36 -10.27 -9.87
N THR A 143 -1.51 -11.36 -10.63
CA THR A 143 -1.36 -12.73 -10.13
C THR A 143 -0.05 -13.40 -10.58
N SER A 144 0.97 -12.60 -10.87
CA SER A 144 2.29 -13.10 -11.27
C SER A 144 2.98 -13.88 -10.15
N ASP A 145 4.00 -14.66 -10.54
CA ASP A 145 4.92 -15.27 -9.58
C ASP A 145 5.90 -14.23 -9.04
N TRP A 146 5.51 -13.60 -7.95
CA TRP A 146 6.32 -12.57 -7.29
C TRP A 146 7.50 -13.14 -6.53
N GLY A 147 7.49 -14.43 -6.26
CA GLY A 147 8.58 -15.14 -5.58
C GLY A 147 9.73 -15.55 -6.48
N HIS A 148 9.62 -15.34 -7.79
CA HIS A 148 10.68 -15.68 -8.74
C HIS A 148 11.91 -14.76 -8.51
N ASP A 149 13.11 -15.32 -8.58
CA ASP A 149 14.35 -14.58 -8.31
C ASP A 149 14.59 -13.44 -9.32
N SER A 150 14.21 -13.66 -10.57
CA SER A 150 14.33 -12.66 -11.64
C SER A 150 12.95 -12.15 -12.03
N LEU A 151 12.67 -10.88 -11.73
CA LEU A 151 11.43 -10.22 -12.12
C LEU A 151 11.56 -9.63 -13.52
N THR A 152 10.50 -9.72 -14.30
CA THR A 152 10.46 -9.10 -15.63
C THR A 152 10.28 -7.58 -15.49
N GLU A 153 10.64 -6.85 -16.54
CA GLU A 153 10.39 -5.41 -16.63
C GLU A 153 8.90 -5.10 -16.47
N SER A 154 8.03 -5.91 -17.07
CA SER A 154 6.57 -5.77 -16.97
C SER A 154 6.09 -5.95 -15.53
N GLN A 155 6.65 -6.89 -14.77
CA GLN A 155 6.33 -7.06 -13.35
C GLN A 155 6.76 -5.85 -12.52
N LEU A 156 7.97 -5.34 -12.77
CA LEU A 156 8.47 -4.16 -12.05
C LEU A 156 7.63 -2.92 -12.33
N GLU A 157 7.22 -2.71 -13.58
CA GLU A 157 6.34 -1.61 -13.94
C GLU A 157 4.97 -1.74 -13.30
N TYR A 158 4.40 -2.95 -13.28
CA TYR A 158 3.14 -3.21 -12.59
C TYR A 158 3.24 -2.87 -11.11
N ALA A 159 4.28 -3.37 -10.44
CA ALA A 159 4.50 -3.14 -9.01
C ALA A 159 4.65 -1.64 -8.70
N ALA A 160 5.38 -0.91 -9.54
CA ALA A 160 5.56 0.52 -9.38
C ALA A 160 4.26 1.30 -9.64
N ASN A 161 3.44 0.87 -10.60
CA ASN A 161 2.15 1.52 -10.89
C ASN A 161 1.19 1.45 -9.70
N ASP A 162 1.29 0.46 -8.84
CA ASP A 162 0.41 0.34 -7.68
C ASP A 162 0.66 1.42 -6.62
N VAL A 163 1.76 2.14 -6.68
CA VAL A 163 2.12 3.14 -5.65
C VAL A 163 2.21 4.56 -6.17
N ILE A 164 2.55 4.77 -7.44
CA ILE A 164 2.86 6.13 -7.94
C ILE A 164 1.67 7.09 -7.95
N TYR A 165 0.44 6.59 -7.89
CA TYR A 165 -0.77 7.43 -7.94
C TYR A 165 -1.39 7.68 -6.57
N LEU A 166 -0.91 7.02 -5.50
CA LEU A 166 -1.58 7.07 -4.19
C LEU A 166 -1.54 8.46 -3.56
N HIS A 167 -0.49 9.25 -3.75
CA HIS A 167 -0.43 10.62 -3.25
C HIS A 167 -1.52 11.50 -3.87
N GLU A 168 -1.70 11.43 -5.19
CA GLU A 168 -2.73 12.21 -5.89
C GLU A 168 -4.13 11.75 -5.50
N ILE A 169 -4.34 10.45 -5.38
CA ILE A 169 -5.62 9.88 -4.93
C ILE A 169 -5.94 10.39 -3.53
N LYS A 170 -4.97 10.33 -2.61
CA LYS A 170 -5.14 10.87 -1.25
C LYS A 170 -5.58 12.32 -1.29
N ASN A 171 -4.90 13.17 -2.08
CA ASN A 171 -5.22 14.59 -2.16
C ASN A 171 -6.66 14.82 -2.65
N LYS A 172 -7.11 14.04 -3.62
CA LYS A 172 -8.50 14.14 -4.12
C LYS A 172 -9.51 13.69 -3.06
N LEU A 173 -9.23 12.57 -2.39
CA LEU A 173 -10.13 12.04 -1.34
C LEU A 173 -10.17 12.96 -0.13
N ASP A 174 -9.06 13.52 0.28
CA ASP A 174 -8.99 14.43 1.44
C ASP A 174 -9.90 15.65 1.25
N LYS A 175 -9.99 16.18 0.05
CA LYS A 175 -10.87 17.31 -0.25
C LYS A 175 -12.34 16.95 -0.03
N ILE A 176 -12.74 15.75 -0.46
CA ILE A 176 -14.12 15.27 -0.29
C ILE A 176 -14.41 15.00 1.18
N ILE A 177 -13.50 14.31 1.87
CA ILE A 177 -13.62 13.98 3.28
C ILE A 177 -13.76 15.25 4.13
N LYS A 178 -12.95 16.27 3.85
CA LYS A 178 -12.99 17.54 4.54
C LYS A 178 -14.33 18.24 4.31
N ARG A 179 -14.77 18.31 3.05
CA ARG A 179 -16.05 18.93 2.70
C ARG A 179 -17.22 18.23 3.40
N GLU A 180 -17.17 16.90 3.53
CA GLU A 180 -18.23 16.11 4.16
C GLU A 180 -18.10 16.04 5.69
N GLY A 181 -17.08 16.66 6.28
CA GLY A 181 -16.89 16.66 7.74
C GLY A 181 -16.52 15.31 8.33
N LYS A 182 -15.86 14.44 7.55
CA LYS A 182 -15.55 13.06 7.97
C LYS A 182 -14.09 12.83 8.33
N GLU A 183 -13.30 13.91 8.50
CA GLU A 183 -11.87 13.78 8.81
C GLU A 183 -11.64 13.00 10.10
N TYR A 184 -12.43 13.24 11.13
CA TYR A 184 -12.28 12.55 12.41
C TYR A 184 -12.55 11.04 12.30
N LEU A 185 -13.53 10.64 11.47
CA LEU A 185 -13.83 9.23 11.22
C LEU A 185 -12.69 8.54 10.46
N ALA A 186 -12.16 9.21 9.44
CA ALA A 186 -11.04 8.70 8.68
C ALA A 186 -9.83 8.45 9.58
N GLN A 187 -9.46 9.44 10.40
CA GLN A 187 -8.33 9.31 11.31
C GLN A 187 -8.53 8.21 12.34
N ALA A 188 -9.73 8.07 12.89
CA ALA A 188 -10.05 7.00 13.83
C ALA A 188 -9.90 5.61 13.17
N CYS A 189 -10.38 5.46 11.94
CA CYS A 189 -10.22 4.22 11.18
C CYS A 189 -8.75 3.90 10.94
N PHE A 190 -7.95 4.88 10.53
CA PHE A 190 -6.53 4.67 10.28
C PHE A 190 -5.79 4.26 11.56
N LYS A 191 -6.12 4.85 12.69
CA LYS A 191 -5.53 4.48 13.98
C LYS A 191 -5.89 3.08 14.42
N PHE A 192 -7.06 2.57 14.04
CA PHE A 192 -7.49 1.23 14.38
C PHE A 192 -6.84 0.15 13.51
N LEU A 193 -6.33 0.49 12.33
CA LEU A 193 -5.78 -0.48 11.39
C LEU A 193 -4.71 -1.40 11.98
N PRO A 194 -3.73 -0.92 12.75
CA PRO A 194 -2.79 -1.83 13.41
C PRO A 194 -3.47 -2.86 14.30
N THR A 195 -4.47 -2.45 15.06
CA THR A 195 -5.27 -3.37 15.89
C THR A 195 -6.02 -4.38 15.03
N ARG A 196 -6.66 -3.92 13.94
CA ARG A 196 -7.35 -4.82 13.00
C ARG A 196 -6.40 -5.86 12.40
N ALA A 197 -5.20 -5.44 12.03
CA ALA A 197 -4.18 -6.34 11.47
C ALA A 197 -3.73 -7.38 12.50
N GLU A 198 -3.58 -7.01 13.77
CA GLU A 198 -3.26 -7.97 14.84
C GLU A 198 -4.36 -9.03 14.98
N PHE A 199 -5.63 -8.64 14.93
CA PHE A 199 -6.73 -9.60 14.94
C PHE A 199 -6.68 -10.53 13.73
N ASP A 200 -6.36 -9.99 12.56
CA ASP A 200 -6.24 -10.78 11.33
C ASP A 200 -5.14 -11.86 11.48
N LEU A 201 -4.01 -11.49 12.05
CA LEU A 201 -2.88 -12.41 12.29
C LEU A 201 -3.21 -13.49 13.31
N LEU A 202 -4.14 -13.22 14.24
CA LEU A 202 -4.64 -14.20 15.20
C LEU A 202 -5.68 -15.16 14.59
N GLY A 203 -6.03 -14.98 13.33
CA GLY A 203 -7.04 -15.80 12.67
C GLY A 203 -8.47 -15.29 12.82
N TRP A 204 -8.63 -14.01 13.18
CA TRP A 204 -9.94 -13.39 13.40
C TRP A 204 -10.38 -12.50 12.24
N GLN A 205 -9.96 -12.80 11.01
CA GLN A 205 -10.29 -11.98 9.83
C GLN A 205 -11.79 -11.82 9.61
N GLU A 206 -12.55 -12.89 9.89
CA GLU A 206 -13.99 -12.93 9.68
C GLU A 206 -14.80 -12.46 10.90
N LYS A 207 -14.11 -12.09 11.97
CA LYS A 207 -14.78 -11.68 13.21
C LYS A 207 -14.85 -10.17 13.33
N ASP A 208 -16.05 -9.67 13.56
CA ASP A 208 -16.28 -8.31 14.02
C ASP A 208 -16.40 -8.35 15.54
N ILE A 209 -15.35 -7.89 16.22
CA ILE A 209 -15.29 -7.88 17.70
C ILE A 209 -16.36 -6.96 18.30
N PHE A 210 -16.93 -6.07 17.52
CA PHE A 210 -18.00 -5.18 17.97
C PHE A 210 -19.40 -5.74 17.71
N GLN A 211 -19.49 -6.87 17.04
CA GLN A 211 -20.77 -7.50 16.71
C GLN A 211 -21.44 -8.04 17.98
N HIS A 212 -22.76 -7.91 18.05
CA HIS A 212 -23.54 -8.34 19.22
C HIS A 212 -23.44 -9.85 19.47
N LYS A 213 -23.44 -10.66 18.41
CA LYS A 213 -23.33 -12.13 18.48
C LYS A 213 -22.29 -12.68 17.53
#